data_bf9cabf6aa4637af29b2bd5fe908ade0
#
_entry.id   bf9cabf6aa4637af29b2bd5fe908ade0
#
_cell.length_a   1.000
_cell.length_b   1.000
_cell.length_c   1.000
_cell.angle_alpha   90.00
_cell.angle_beta   90.00
_cell.angle_gamma   90.00
#
_symmetry.space_group_name_H-M   'P 1'
#
loop_
_entity.id
_entity.type
_entity.pdbx_description
1 polymer ?
#
loop_
_entity_poly.entity_id
_entity_poly.type
_entity_poly.pdbx_seq_one_letter_code
_entity_poly.pdbx_strand_id
1 'polypeptide(L)'
;MNNSTLTNSLPREVMIWLQSLNLTYKINNPKRDLANGWLYAEVLSRYYPEEIEMYQFDNGFKLEKKRNNWEHLQKFFKRKEMPVTPQDWDPVMHCSPTGAYDLLKKFYTLLTGRAIDDNLQPI
;
A
#
# COMPACT_ATOMS: atom_id res chain seq x y z
N MET A 1 21.38 8.11 -14.11
CA MET A 1 20.91 8.01 -13.65
C MET A 1 19.96 7.49 -13.26
N ASN A 2 19.78 7.00 -12.90
CA ASN A 2 18.92 6.36 -12.35
C ASN A 2 17.61 6.80 -12.58
N ASN A 3 17.25 7.09 -13.72
CA ASN A 3 15.97 7.55 -14.09
C ASN A 3 14.95 6.48 -14.09
N SER A 4 15.35 5.23 -14.16
CA SER A 4 14.40 4.13 -14.10
C SER A 4 13.69 4.13 -12.75
N THR A 5 14.37 4.57 -11.71
CA THR A 5 13.74 4.70 -10.41
C THR A 5 12.63 5.74 -10.44
N LEU A 6 12.88 6.84 -11.16
CA LEU A 6 11.88 7.89 -11.27
C LEU A 6 10.68 7.46 -12.08
N THR A 7 10.91 6.71 -13.17
CA THR A 7 9.80 6.29 -14.02
C THR A 7 8.91 5.28 -13.32
N ASN A 8 9.48 4.55 -12.35
CA ASN A 8 8.71 3.56 -11.61
C ASN A 8 8.24 4.08 -10.27
N SER A 9 8.51 5.34 -9.99
CA SER A 9 8.12 5.89 -8.69
C SER A 9 6.65 6.27 -8.72
N LEU A 10 6.13 6.50 -7.52
CA LEU A 10 4.75 6.92 -7.36
C LEU A 10 4.53 8.32 -7.89
N PRO A 11 3.31 8.64 -8.32
CA PRO A 11 2.97 10.02 -8.62
C PRO A 11 3.24 10.91 -7.41
N ARG A 12 3.59 12.16 -7.70
CA ARG A 12 3.96 13.09 -6.66
C ARG A 12 2.87 13.26 -5.61
N GLU A 13 1.61 13.35 -6.06
CA GLU A 13 0.50 13.53 -5.14
C GLU A 13 0.35 12.34 -4.19
N VAL A 14 0.66 11.12 -4.66
CA VAL A 14 0.59 9.95 -3.81
C VAL A 14 1.72 9.97 -2.78
N MET A 15 2.90 10.40 -3.20
CA MET A 15 4.04 10.51 -2.28
C MET A 15 3.77 11.53 -1.18
N ILE A 16 3.21 12.68 -1.54
CA ILE A 16 2.90 13.71 -0.56
C ILE A 16 1.84 13.21 0.41
N TRP A 17 0.85 12.50 -0.12
CA TRP A 17 -0.20 11.92 0.71
C TRP A 17 0.38 10.93 1.73
N LEU A 18 1.26 10.03 1.27
CA LEU A 18 1.88 9.07 2.19
C LEU A 18 2.68 9.76 3.28
N GLN A 19 3.41 10.82 2.93
CA GLN A 19 4.19 11.56 3.91
C GLN A 19 3.29 12.24 4.95
N SER A 20 2.10 12.64 4.55
CA SER A 20 1.17 13.29 5.47
C SER A 20 0.57 12.35 6.49
N LEU A 21 0.67 11.04 6.27
CA LEU A 21 0.07 10.05 7.15
C LEU A 21 0.93 9.70 8.36
N ASN A 22 2.16 10.18 8.40
CA ASN A 22 3.08 9.92 9.52
C ASN A 22 3.22 8.42 9.79
N LEU A 23 3.59 7.69 8.76
CA LEU A 23 3.77 6.25 8.90
C LEU A 23 4.99 5.95 9.78
N THR A 24 4.93 4.81 10.47
CA THR A 24 5.99 4.42 11.39
C THR A 24 7.33 4.22 10.69
N TYR A 25 7.29 3.64 9.49
CA TYR A 25 8.51 3.34 8.74
C TYR A 25 8.53 4.05 7.41
N LYS A 26 9.71 4.49 7.00
CA LYS A 26 9.90 5.02 5.65
C LYS A 26 9.89 3.87 4.67
N ILE A 27 9.39 4.14 3.48
CA ILE A 27 9.42 3.17 2.40
C ILE A 27 10.72 3.39 1.63
N ASN A 28 11.71 2.54 1.87
CA ASN A 28 13.01 2.63 1.21
C ASN A 28 13.12 1.70 0.01
N ASN A 29 12.59 0.49 0.16
CA ASN A 29 12.56 -0.49 -0.91
C ASN A 29 11.12 -0.96 -1.04
N PRO A 30 10.33 -0.33 -1.92
CA PRO A 30 8.88 -0.60 -1.94
C PRO A 30 8.51 -2.07 -2.15
N LYS A 31 9.22 -2.76 -3.04
CA LYS A 31 8.88 -4.17 -3.30
C LYS A 31 9.00 -5.02 -2.05
N ARG A 32 10.00 -4.72 -1.22
CA ARG A 32 10.23 -5.50 -0.01
C ARG A 32 9.43 -4.95 1.15
N ASP A 33 9.47 -3.63 1.33
CA ASP A 33 8.90 -3.01 2.53
C ASP A 33 7.39 -3.09 2.55
N LEU A 34 6.75 -3.17 1.40
CA LEU A 34 5.30 -3.21 1.31
C LEU A 34 4.76 -4.63 1.17
N ALA A 35 5.63 -5.61 0.96
CA ALA A 35 5.21 -6.95 0.59
C ALA A 35 4.35 -7.65 1.64
N ASN A 36 4.59 -7.39 2.91
CA ASN A 36 3.84 -8.10 3.96
C ASN A 36 2.53 -7.43 4.34
N GLY A 37 2.18 -6.32 3.71
CA GLY A 37 0.90 -5.66 3.98
C GLY A 37 0.86 -4.81 5.22
N TRP A 38 1.91 -4.82 6.06
CA TRP A 38 1.88 -4.10 7.34
C TRP A 38 1.71 -2.59 7.15
N LEU A 39 2.43 -2.01 6.18
CA LEU A 39 2.31 -0.58 5.93
C LEU A 39 0.96 -0.22 5.30
N TYR A 40 0.38 -1.10 4.48
CA TYR A 40 -0.96 -0.87 3.98
C TYR A 40 -1.97 -0.87 5.14
N ALA A 41 -1.78 -1.76 6.10
CA ALA A 41 -2.64 -1.76 7.28
C ALA A 41 -2.48 -0.46 8.06
N GLU A 42 -1.25 0.06 8.16
CA GLU A 42 -1.04 1.33 8.86
C GLU A 42 -1.70 2.49 8.13
N VAL A 43 -1.64 2.51 6.80
CA VAL A 43 -2.36 3.52 6.03
C VAL A 43 -3.86 3.46 6.37
N LEU A 44 -4.42 2.25 6.35
CA LEU A 44 -5.84 2.09 6.67
C LEU A 44 -6.16 2.51 8.11
N SER A 45 -5.21 2.32 9.02
CA SER A 45 -5.44 2.70 10.41
C SER A 45 -5.61 4.20 10.59
N ARG A 46 -5.09 4.99 9.66
CA ARG A 46 -5.26 6.45 9.70
C ARG A 46 -6.68 6.86 9.33
N TYR A 47 -7.37 6.03 8.54
CA TYR A 47 -8.73 6.31 8.09
C TYR A 47 -9.77 5.55 8.91
N TYR A 48 -9.39 4.40 9.46
CA TYR A 48 -10.29 3.55 10.23
C TYR A 48 -9.64 3.16 11.55
N PRO A 49 -9.32 4.14 12.41
CA PRO A 49 -8.54 3.86 13.61
C PRO A 49 -9.23 2.92 14.60
N GLU A 50 -10.55 2.83 14.56
CA GLU A 50 -11.27 1.94 15.47
C GLU A 50 -11.47 0.55 14.91
N GLU A 51 -11.13 0.34 13.65
CA GLU A 51 -11.36 -0.94 13.00
C GLU A 51 -10.08 -1.66 12.63
N ILE A 52 -8.97 -0.94 12.50
CA ILE A 52 -7.68 -1.54 12.19
C ILE A 52 -6.80 -1.42 13.43
N GLU A 53 -6.48 -2.55 14.02
CA GLU A 53 -5.63 -2.60 15.20
C GLU A 53 -4.28 -3.17 14.80
N MET A 54 -3.26 -2.33 14.83
CA MET A 54 -1.95 -2.70 14.28
C MET A 54 -1.31 -3.89 14.98
N TYR A 55 -1.65 -4.15 16.24
CA TYR A 55 -1.08 -5.30 16.92
C TYR A 55 -1.53 -6.63 16.31
N GLN A 56 -2.56 -6.62 15.48
CA GLN A 56 -3.03 -7.83 14.82
C GLN A 56 -2.22 -8.18 13.57
N PHE A 57 -1.30 -7.31 13.18
CA PHE A 57 -0.48 -7.51 11.99
C PHE A 57 0.96 -7.74 12.39
N ASP A 58 1.63 -8.65 11.69
CA ASP A 58 3.01 -9.00 11.97
C ASP A 58 3.91 -8.40 10.90
N ASN A 59 4.88 -7.60 11.30
CA ASN A 59 5.78 -6.95 10.33
C ASN A 59 6.97 -7.84 9.97
N GLY A 60 6.73 -9.15 9.85
CA GLY A 60 7.78 -10.10 9.50
C GLY A 60 7.87 -10.35 8.00
N PHE A 61 8.96 -11.02 7.62
CA PHE A 61 9.23 -11.26 6.21
C PHE A 61 8.91 -12.69 5.75
N LYS A 62 8.56 -13.58 6.67
CA LYS A 62 8.22 -14.95 6.29
C LYS A 62 6.92 -14.96 5.51
N LEU A 63 6.83 -15.84 4.53
CA LEU A 63 5.66 -15.92 3.67
C LEU A 63 4.38 -16.15 4.47
N GLU A 64 4.47 -16.96 5.52
CA GLU A 64 3.33 -17.22 6.37
C GLU A 64 2.79 -15.94 7.00
N LYS A 65 3.71 -15.05 7.48
CA LYS A 65 3.30 -13.79 8.07
C LYS A 65 2.67 -12.86 7.04
N LYS A 66 3.28 -12.81 5.86
CA LYS A 66 2.73 -12.01 4.77
C LYS A 66 1.32 -12.47 4.42
N ARG A 67 1.15 -13.79 4.28
CA ARG A 67 -0.15 -14.34 3.90
C ARG A 67 -1.21 -14.03 4.95
N ASN A 68 -0.86 -14.20 6.23
CA ASN A 68 -1.80 -13.92 7.31
C ASN A 68 -2.24 -12.46 7.32
N ASN A 69 -1.30 -11.54 7.10
CA ASN A 69 -1.62 -10.12 7.04
C ASN A 69 -2.59 -9.82 5.90
N TRP A 70 -2.28 -10.34 4.71
CA TRP A 70 -3.11 -10.06 3.55
C TRP A 70 -4.50 -10.69 3.65
N GLU A 71 -4.58 -11.86 4.25
CA GLU A 71 -5.89 -12.48 4.49
C GLU A 71 -6.71 -11.66 5.47
N HIS A 72 -6.06 -11.13 6.50
CA HIS A 72 -6.72 -10.26 7.45
C HIS A 72 -7.21 -8.98 6.76
N LEU A 73 -6.37 -8.39 5.94
CA LEU A 73 -6.74 -7.21 5.16
C LEU A 73 -7.87 -7.50 4.19
N GLN A 74 -7.87 -8.68 3.57
CA GLN A 74 -8.92 -9.05 2.63
C GLN A 74 -10.29 -9.09 3.31
N LYS A 75 -10.34 -9.57 4.54
CA LYS A 75 -11.60 -9.56 5.30
C LYS A 75 -12.07 -8.13 5.54
N PHE A 76 -11.14 -7.23 5.82
CA PHE A 76 -11.47 -5.83 6.00
C PHE A 76 -11.99 -5.22 4.70
N PHE A 77 -11.33 -5.50 3.58
CA PHE A 77 -11.77 -4.97 2.28
C PHE A 77 -13.19 -5.41 1.98
N LYS A 78 -13.51 -6.68 2.23
CA LYS A 78 -14.86 -7.18 1.99
C LYS A 78 -15.87 -6.51 2.91
N ARG A 79 -15.54 -6.39 4.18
CA ARG A 79 -16.47 -5.78 5.14
C ARG A 79 -16.76 -4.33 4.79
N LYS A 80 -15.75 -3.60 4.28
CA LYS A 80 -15.91 -2.20 3.91
C LYS A 80 -16.32 -2.02 2.46
N GLU A 81 -16.53 -3.12 1.74
CA GLU A 81 -16.89 -3.07 0.32
C GLU A 81 -15.88 -2.29 -0.50
N MET A 82 -14.60 -2.42 -0.15
CA MET A 82 -13.53 -1.83 -0.92
C MET A 82 -13.20 -2.75 -2.09
N PRO A 83 -13.09 -2.22 -3.31
CA PRO A 83 -12.80 -3.06 -4.48
C PRO A 83 -11.34 -3.44 -4.59
N VAL A 84 -10.81 -4.06 -3.56
CA VAL A 84 -9.45 -4.57 -3.52
C VAL A 84 -9.54 -6.09 -3.39
N THR A 85 -8.97 -6.81 -4.34
CA THR A 85 -9.10 -8.26 -4.43
C THR A 85 -7.74 -8.91 -4.35
N PRO A 86 -7.68 -10.24 -4.20
CA PRO A 86 -6.38 -10.92 -4.22
C PRO A 86 -5.56 -10.64 -5.48
N GLN A 87 -6.21 -10.35 -6.60
CA GLN A 87 -5.47 -9.98 -7.82
C GLN A 87 -4.68 -8.70 -7.63
N ASP A 88 -5.15 -7.82 -6.75
CA ASP A 88 -4.45 -6.57 -6.47
C ASP A 88 -3.29 -6.76 -5.51
N TRP A 89 -3.43 -7.59 -4.49
CA TRP A 89 -2.40 -7.67 -3.45
C TRP A 89 -1.49 -8.90 -3.56
N ASP A 90 -1.89 -9.94 -4.28
CA ASP A 90 -1.02 -11.10 -4.40
C ASP A 90 0.32 -10.75 -5.06
N PRO A 91 0.35 -9.93 -6.13
CA PRO A 91 1.63 -9.50 -6.67
C PRO A 91 2.49 -8.73 -5.67
N VAL A 92 1.85 -7.93 -4.81
CA VAL A 92 2.56 -7.19 -3.77
C VAL A 92 3.22 -8.15 -2.80
N MET A 93 2.48 -9.16 -2.37
CA MET A 93 3.00 -10.15 -1.44
C MET A 93 4.21 -10.89 -2.01
N HIS A 94 4.24 -11.06 -3.33
CA HIS A 94 5.33 -11.72 -4.01
C HIS A 94 6.37 -10.75 -4.56
N CYS A 95 6.40 -9.54 -4.04
CA CYS A 95 7.40 -8.52 -4.34
C CYS A 95 7.46 -8.11 -5.81
N SER A 96 6.30 -8.00 -6.45
CA SER A 96 6.22 -7.55 -7.83
C SER A 96 6.76 -6.12 -7.95
N PRO A 97 7.57 -5.83 -8.97
CA PRO A 97 8.13 -4.49 -9.13
C PRO A 97 7.10 -3.36 -9.22
N THR A 98 5.95 -3.62 -9.83
CA THR A 98 4.93 -2.58 -9.99
C THR A 98 3.72 -2.79 -9.10
N GLY A 99 3.55 -4.00 -8.55
CA GLY A 99 2.35 -4.31 -7.76
C GLY A 99 2.17 -3.39 -6.57
N ALA A 100 3.27 -3.12 -5.86
CA ALA A 100 3.20 -2.26 -4.68
C ALA A 100 2.75 -0.85 -5.04
N TYR A 101 3.28 -0.31 -6.13
CA TYR A 101 2.89 1.05 -6.56
C TYR A 101 1.45 1.08 -7.04
N ASP A 102 1.04 0.07 -7.79
CA ASP A 102 -0.33 0.02 -8.29
C ASP A 102 -1.33 0.00 -7.15
N LEU A 103 -1.04 -0.79 -6.12
CA LEU A 103 -1.95 -0.86 -4.98
C LEU A 103 -1.94 0.42 -4.16
N LEU A 104 -0.79 1.07 -4.01
CA LEU A 104 -0.74 2.36 -3.33
C LEU A 104 -1.56 3.42 -4.07
N LYS A 105 -1.49 3.43 -5.40
CA LYS A 105 -2.29 4.36 -6.19
C LYS A 105 -3.78 4.08 -6.02
N LYS A 106 -4.14 2.81 -5.97
CA LYS A 106 -5.53 2.43 -5.76
C LYS A 106 -6.01 2.87 -4.38
N PHE A 107 -5.18 2.66 -3.34
CA PHE A 107 -5.50 3.12 -2.00
C PHE A 107 -5.71 4.64 -1.98
N TYR A 108 -4.82 5.36 -2.65
CA TYR A 108 -4.95 6.82 -2.71
C TYR A 108 -6.31 7.24 -3.26
N THR A 109 -6.70 6.68 -4.40
CA THR A 109 -7.97 7.07 -5.01
C THR A 109 -9.17 6.63 -4.17
N LEU A 110 -9.09 5.45 -3.56
CA LEU A 110 -10.19 4.95 -2.74
C LEU A 110 -10.36 5.72 -1.43
N LEU A 111 -9.25 6.07 -0.80
CA LEU A 111 -9.31 6.68 0.53
C LEU A 111 -9.46 8.19 0.49
N THR A 112 -8.94 8.84 -0.52
CA THR A 112 -9.04 10.30 -0.63
C THR A 112 -10.20 10.74 -1.51
N GLY A 113 -10.70 9.86 -2.35
CA GLY A 113 -11.71 10.24 -3.33
C GLY A 113 -11.16 11.08 -4.48
N ARG A 114 -9.85 11.17 -4.60
CA ARG A 114 -9.20 11.97 -5.64
C ARG A 114 -8.68 11.11 -6.74
N ALA A 115 -8.82 11.56 -7.99
CA ALA A 115 -8.21 10.89 -9.11
C ALA A 115 -6.75 11.31 -9.22
N ILE A 116 -5.92 10.42 -9.78
CA ILE A 116 -4.54 10.74 -10.05
C ILE A 116 -4.47 11.42 -11.41
N ASP A 117 -3.81 12.59 -11.46
CA ASP A 117 -3.70 13.34 -12.69
C ASP A 117 -2.45 12.88 -13.43
N ASP A 118 -2.65 12.07 -14.47
CA ASP A 118 -1.53 11.54 -15.24
C ASP A 118 -0.74 12.62 -15.95
N ASN A 119 -1.33 13.77 -16.15
CA ASN A 119 -0.64 14.87 -16.82
C ASN A 119 0.33 15.59 -15.87
N LEU A 120 0.24 15.31 -14.57
CA LEU A 120 1.12 15.92 -13.59
C LEU A 120 2.18 14.95 -13.09
N GLN A 121 2.43 13.89 -13.83
CA GLN A 121 3.44 12.92 -13.44
C GLN A 121 4.80 13.58 -13.38
N PRO A 122 5.64 13.20 -12.39
CA PRO A 122 6.99 13.75 -12.36
C PRO A 122 7.76 13.30 -13.59
N ILE A 123 8.58 14.16 -14.03
CA ILE A 123 9.35 13.89 -15.24
C ILE A 123 10.78 13.58 -14.88
#